data_a45d6828b853526ebffe169f1bca8361
#
_entry.id   a45d6828b853526ebffe169f1bca8361
#
_cell.length_a   1.000
_cell.length_b   1.000
_cell.length_c   1.000
_cell.angle_alpha   90.00
_cell.angle_beta   90.00
_cell.angle_gamma   90.00
#
_symmetry.space_group_name_H-M   'P 1'
#
loop_
_entity.id
_entity.type
_entity.pdbx_description
1 polymer ?
#
loop_
_entity_poly.entity_id
_entity_poly.type
_entity_poly.pdbx_seq_one_letter_code
_entity_poly.pdbx_strand_id
1 'polypeptide(L)'
;MIYVIDHKDSFTHNVVHQLSLFDDVECDDFSKIDKSKLNHASVIVFSPGPGSPKDYPLTSKIYKKYKGKKRIIGICLGFQQILFSEGAEIVQQNKIYHGFQSEVLVNKSSKLFYSGTKFKVGRYHSLKLKEPFYAENFDITMRCVISGVAMSFENNIDKIYGFQFHPESFLTLNGKLLIKKILSA
;
A
#
# COMPACT_ATOMS: atom_id res chain seq x y z
N MET A 1 -9.31 14.12 7.18
CA MET A 1 -10.17 13.06 6.59
C MET A 1 -9.36 12.21 5.61
N ILE A 2 -9.53 10.91 5.69
CA ILE A 2 -8.92 9.89 4.82
C ILE A 2 -9.97 9.44 3.80
N TYR A 3 -9.60 9.30 2.54
CA TYR A 3 -10.48 8.77 1.50
C TYR A 3 -9.94 7.44 0.98
N VAL A 4 -10.69 6.36 1.16
CA VAL A 4 -10.35 5.01 0.71
C VAL A 4 -11.03 4.74 -0.63
N ILE A 5 -10.25 4.35 -1.62
CA ILE A 5 -10.75 3.82 -2.89
C ILE A 5 -10.83 2.31 -2.75
N ASP A 6 -12.05 1.79 -2.70
CA ASP A 6 -12.33 0.36 -2.53
C ASP A 6 -12.21 -0.39 -3.86
N HIS A 7 -11.24 -1.28 -3.97
CA HIS A 7 -11.06 -2.20 -5.09
C HIS A 7 -11.77 -3.55 -4.89
N LYS A 8 -12.76 -3.58 -3.98
CA LYS A 8 -13.63 -4.76 -3.72
C LYS A 8 -12.89 -5.96 -3.13
N ASP A 9 -11.99 -5.69 -2.22
CA ASP A 9 -11.35 -6.73 -1.42
C ASP A 9 -12.18 -7.03 -0.16
N SER A 10 -12.17 -8.29 0.27
CA SER A 10 -12.83 -8.70 1.53
C SER A 10 -12.22 -8.01 2.77
N PHE A 11 -10.98 -7.54 2.69
CA PHE A 11 -10.28 -6.82 3.77
C PHE A 11 -10.46 -5.31 3.71
N THR A 12 -11.13 -4.72 2.69
CA THR A 12 -11.30 -3.27 2.61
C THR A 12 -11.95 -2.68 3.86
N HIS A 13 -12.97 -3.33 4.40
CA HIS A 13 -13.62 -2.85 5.62
C HIS A 13 -12.70 -2.91 6.85
N ASN A 14 -11.78 -3.88 6.92
CA ASN A 14 -10.77 -3.93 7.97
C ASN A 14 -9.77 -2.77 7.84
N VAL A 15 -9.39 -2.40 6.61
CA VAL A 15 -8.57 -1.20 6.34
C VAL A 15 -9.30 0.04 6.81
N VAL A 16 -10.57 0.23 6.42
CA VAL A 16 -11.41 1.36 6.84
C VAL A 16 -11.48 1.44 8.36
N HIS A 17 -11.81 0.31 9.02
CA HIS A 17 -11.86 0.25 10.48
C HIS A 17 -10.51 0.63 11.13
N GLN A 18 -9.40 0.12 10.62
CA GLN A 18 -8.08 0.42 11.18
C GLN A 18 -7.70 1.89 10.99
N LEU A 19 -8.06 2.51 9.86
CA LEU A 19 -7.83 3.92 9.57
C LEU A 19 -8.72 4.83 10.42
N SER A 20 -9.97 4.43 10.69
CA SER A 20 -10.92 5.21 11.50
C SER A 20 -10.51 5.37 12.98
N LEU A 21 -9.50 4.61 13.42
CA LEU A 21 -8.87 4.82 14.73
C LEU A 21 -8.00 6.09 14.79
N PHE A 22 -7.75 6.74 13.65
CA PHE A 22 -6.80 7.86 13.53
C PHE A 22 -7.42 9.12 12.94
N ASP A 23 -8.43 9.00 12.07
CA ASP A 23 -9.08 10.14 11.41
C ASP A 23 -10.44 9.70 10.84
N ASP A 24 -11.29 10.65 10.46
CA ASP A 24 -12.54 10.38 9.73
C ASP A 24 -12.22 9.72 8.39
N VAL A 25 -12.98 8.68 8.05
CA VAL A 25 -12.77 7.88 6.84
C VAL A 25 -14.02 7.85 5.99
N GLU A 26 -13.86 8.22 4.73
CA GLU A 26 -14.84 7.98 3.66
C GLU A 26 -14.33 6.88 2.74
N CYS A 27 -15.23 6.04 2.23
CA CYS A 27 -14.87 4.90 1.39
C CYS A 27 -15.87 4.76 0.26
N ASP A 28 -15.40 4.82 -0.98
CA ASP A 28 -16.22 4.64 -2.17
C ASP A 28 -15.62 3.55 -3.08
N ASP A 29 -16.50 2.83 -3.76
CA ASP A 29 -16.15 1.89 -4.82
C ASP A 29 -15.31 2.59 -5.91
N PHE A 30 -14.24 1.94 -6.37
CA PHE A 30 -13.32 2.47 -7.39
C PHE A 30 -14.03 2.94 -8.67
N SER A 31 -15.22 2.42 -8.97
CA SER A 31 -16.03 2.81 -10.15
C SER A 31 -16.99 3.97 -9.90
N LYS A 32 -17.20 4.35 -8.62
CA LYS A 32 -18.20 5.35 -8.19
C LYS A 32 -17.62 6.40 -7.25
N ILE A 33 -16.47 6.95 -7.61
CA ILE A 33 -15.71 7.86 -6.76
C ILE A 33 -16.41 9.23 -6.67
N ASP A 34 -16.70 9.68 -5.45
CA ASP A 34 -17.14 11.04 -5.16
C ASP A 34 -15.94 12.00 -5.25
N LYS A 35 -15.93 12.79 -6.33
CA LYS A 35 -14.85 13.76 -6.59
C LYS A 35 -14.79 14.87 -5.53
N SER A 36 -15.91 15.24 -4.92
CA SER A 36 -15.94 16.27 -3.88
C SER A 36 -15.22 15.78 -2.63
N LYS A 37 -15.61 14.60 -2.12
CA LYS A 37 -14.97 13.96 -0.97
C LYS A 37 -13.48 13.72 -1.22
N LEU A 38 -13.14 13.18 -2.40
CA LEU A 38 -11.76 12.94 -2.80
C LEU A 38 -10.93 14.24 -2.81
N ASN A 39 -11.51 15.36 -3.26
CA ASN A 39 -10.83 16.65 -3.25
C ASN A 39 -10.62 17.21 -1.83
N HIS A 40 -11.53 16.97 -0.90
CA HIS A 40 -11.40 17.41 0.50
C HIS A 40 -10.44 16.54 1.32
N ALA A 41 -10.23 15.30 0.94
CA ALA A 41 -9.34 14.39 1.66
C ALA A 41 -7.90 14.91 1.71
N SER A 42 -7.26 14.74 2.87
CA SER A 42 -5.81 14.98 3.05
C SER A 42 -4.97 13.75 2.71
N VAL A 43 -5.57 12.56 2.84
CA VAL A 43 -4.96 11.26 2.58
C VAL A 43 -5.84 10.46 1.63
N ILE A 44 -5.24 9.84 0.61
CA ILE A 44 -5.90 8.90 -0.29
C ILE A 44 -5.31 7.52 -0.05
N VAL A 45 -6.16 6.53 0.18
CA VAL A 45 -5.74 5.14 0.37
C VAL A 45 -6.27 4.29 -0.78
N PHE A 46 -5.39 3.58 -1.46
CA PHE A 46 -5.74 2.55 -2.42
C PHE A 46 -5.80 1.23 -1.69
N SER A 47 -6.98 0.63 -1.61
CA SER A 47 -7.23 -0.60 -0.87
C SER A 47 -6.56 -1.82 -1.52
N PRO A 48 -6.51 -2.96 -0.80
CA PRO A 48 -6.38 -4.26 -1.44
C PRO A 48 -7.46 -4.48 -2.50
N GLY A 49 -7.26 -5.46 -3.38
CA GLY A 49 -8.23 -5.80 -4.41
C GLY A 49 -7.83 -7.04 -5.22
N PRO A 50 -8.76 -7.64 -5.96
CA PRO A 50 -8.48 -8.72 -6.89
C PRO A 50 -7.81 -8.21 -8.18
N GLY A 51 -7.32 -9.13 -9.00
CA GLY A 51 -6.78 -8.83 -10.31
C GLY A 51 -5.39 -8.17 -10.28
N SER A 52 -5.19 -7.20 -11.15
CA SER A 52 -3.91 -6.52 -11.36
C SER A 52 -4.11 -5.01 -11.53
N PRO A 53 -3.04 -4.19 -11.42
CA PRO A 53 -3.14 -2.75 -11.65
C PRO A 53 -3.72 -2.34 -13.01
N LYS A 54 -3.59 -3.17 -14.03
CA LYS A 54 -4.13 -2.91 -15.39
C LYS A 54 -5.66 -2.85 -15.40
N ASP A 55 -6.30 -3.52 -14.46
CA ASP A 55 -7.76 -3.59 -14.36
C ASP A 55 -8.38 -2.30 -13.77
N TYR A 56 -7.54 -1.41 -13.23
CA TYR A 56 -7.95 -0.19 -12.52
C TYR A 56 -7.36 1.09 -13.11
N PRO A 57 -7.63 1.42 -14.39
CA PRO A 57 -7.02 2.58 -15.05
C PRO A 57 -7.44 3.93 -14.44
N LEU A 58 -8.63 3.98 -13.80
CA LEU A 58 -9.09 5.18 -13.09
C LEU A 58 -8.22 5.47 -11.86
N THR A 59 -7.82 4.45 -11.12
CA THR A 59 -6.93 4.59 -9.95
C THR A 59 -5.56 5.14 -10.36
N SER A 60 -5.01 4.70 -11.50
CA SER A 60 -3.78 5.30 -12.06
C SER A 60 -3.94 6.78 -12.40
N LYS A 61 -5.10 7.18 -12.95
CA LYS A 61 -5.39 8.59 -13.25
C LYS A 61 -5.48 9.43 -11.97
N ILE A 62 -6.11 8.89 -10.93
CA ILE A 62 -6.21 9.54 -9.63
C ILE A 62 -4.83 9.68 -9.00
N TYR A 63 -4.02 8.62 -9.01
CA TYR A 63 -2.66 8.67 -8.54
C TYR A 63 -1.87 9.82 -9.19
N LYS A 64 -1.82 9.86 -10.52
CA LYS A 64 -1.12 10.90 -11.28
C LYS A 64 -1.62 12.32 -10.98
N LYS A 65 -2.95 12.49 -10.76
CA LYS A 65 -3.55 13.79 -10.43
C LYS A 65 -3.11 14.31 -9.06
N TYR A 66 -2.97 13.40 -8.07
CA TYR A 66 -2.77 13.79 -6.67
C TYR A 66 -1.34 13.54 -6.14
N LYS A 67 -0.46 12.89 -6.92
CA LYS A 67 0.97 12.75 -6.61
C LYS A 67 1.58 14.13 -6.29
N GLY A 68 2.31 14.20 -5.19
CA GLY A 68 2.92 15.44 -4.68
C GLY A 68 1.94 16.47 -4.10
N LYS A 69 0.62 16.21 -4.13
CA LYS A 69 -0.41 17.13 -3.60
C LYS A 69 -1.08 16.60 -2.36
N LYS A 70 -1.20 15.30 -2.22
CA LYS A 70 -1.84 14.61 -1.09
C LYS A 70 -0.97 13.45 -0.65
N ARG A 71 -1.08 13.06 0.61
CA ARG A 71 -0.50 11.78 1.03
C ARG A 71 -1.25 10.65 0.35
N ILE A 72 -0.52 9.69 -0.23
CA ILE A 72 -1.10 8.53 -0.89
C ILE A 72 -0.53 7.27 -0.26
N ILE A 73 -1.40 6.33 0.09
CA ILE A 73 -1.03 5.06 0.70
C ILE A 73 -1.59 3.93 -0.16
N GLY A 74 -0.79 2.92 -0.46
CA GLY A 74 -1.22 1.73 -1.19
C GLY A 74 -1.07 0.46 -0.35
N ILE A 75 -2.12 -0.38 -0.30
CA ILE A 75 -2.11 -1.66 0.41
C ILE A 75 -2.35 -2.78 -0.60
N CYS A 76 -1.47 -3.77 -0.65
CA CYS A 76 -1.51 -4.94 -1.52
C CYS A 76 -1.66 -4.57 -2.99
N LEU A 77 -2.85 -4.64 -3.58
CA LEU A 77 -3.12 -4.15 -4.94
C LEU A 77 -2.79 -2.65 -5.04
N GLY A 78 -3.15 -1.84 -4.04
CA GLY A 78 -2.82 -0.42 -4.01
C GLY A 78 -1.33 -0.12 -4.03
N PHE A 79 -0.50 -0.94 -3.34
CA PHE A 79 0.96 -0.89 -3.45
C PHE A 79 1.42 -1.14 -4.89
N GLN A 80 0.89 -2.18 -5.52
CA GLN A 80 1.21 -2.52 -6.91
C GLN A 80 0.74 -1.45 -7.89
N GLN A 81 -0.44 -0.87 -7.65
CA GLN A 81 -1.04 0.19 -8.47
C GLN A 81 -0.17 1.46 -8.52
N ILE A 82 0.38 1.85 -7.37
CA ILE A 82 1.29 3.00 -7.28
C ILE A 82 2.57 2.71 -8.08
N LEU A 83 3.22 1.58 -7.82
CA LEU A 83 4.45 1.20 -8.52
C LEU A 83 4.23 1.04 -10.03
N PHE A 84 3.12 0.44 -10.44
CA PHE A 84 2.72 0.34 -11.85
C PHE A 84 2.54 1.71 -12.51
N SER A 85 1.97 2.67 -11.77
CA SER A 85 1.79 4.05 -12.25
C SER A 85 3.10 4.81 -12.40
N GLU A 86 4.16 4.37 -11.70
CA GLU A 86 5.56 4.83 -11.83
C GLU A 86 6.37 4.02 -12.86
N GLY A 87 5.72 3.17 -13.65
CA GLY A 87 6.36 2.41 -14.72
C GLY A 87 6.88 1.03 -14.33
N ALA A 88 6.58 0.55 -13.13
CA ALA A 88 6.96 -0.80 -12.72
C ALA A 88 6.20 -1.87 -13.50
N GLU A 89 6.85 -2.99 -13.75
CA GLU A 89 6.21 -4.22 -14.18
C GLU A 89 5.77 -5.03 -12.94
N ILE A 90 4.49 -5.40 -12.89
CA ILE A 90 3.94 -6.27 -11.86
C ILE A 90 3.75 -7.65 -12.47
N VAL A 91 4.37 -8.65 -11.86
CA VAL A 91 4.45 -10.02 -12.40
C VAL A 91 3.96 -11.04 -11.39
N GLN A 92 3.57 -12.20 -11.89
CA GLN A 92 3.22 -13.34 -11.05
C GLN A 92 4.46 -13.85 -10.31
N GLN A 93 4.30 -14.18 -9.03
CA GLN A 93 5.34 -14.83 -8.25
C GLN A 93 5.17 -16.35 -8.26
N ASN A 94 6.27 -17.07 -8.06
CA ASN A 94 6.28 -18.54 -8.14
C ASN A 94 5.42 -19.18 -7.04
N LYS A 95 5.37 -18.58 -5.85
CA LYS A 95 4.57 -19.07 -4.72
C LYS A 95 3.41 -18.10 -4.47
N ILE A 96 2.19 -18.61 -4.50
CA ILE A 96 0.99 -17.87 -4.10
C ILE A 96 0.91 -17.87 -2.58
N TYR A 97 0.68 -16.70 -2.00
CA TYR A 97 0.43 -16.54 -0.56
C TYR A 97 -1.04 -16.16 -0.36
N HIS A 98 -1.73 -16.95 0.46
CA HIS A 98 -3.12 -16.68 0.82
C HIS A 98 -3.33 -17.02 2.31
N GLY A 99 -3.25 -16.00 3.16
CA GLY A 99 -3.34 -16.19 4.61
C GLY A 99 -2.07 -16.77 5.26
N PHE A 100 -0.88 -16.41 4.73
CA PHE A 100 0.40 -16.82 5.31
C PHE A 100 1.04 -15.69 6.09
N GLN A 101 1.51 -15.98 7.29
CA GLN A 101 2.38 -15.08 8.01
C GLN A 101 3.82 -15.20 7.50
N SER A 102 4.46 -14.07 7.21
CA SER A 102 5.86 -14.00 6.79
C SER A 102 6.61 -12.97 7.63
N GLU A 103 7.91 -13.16 7.78
CA GLU A 103 8.79 -12.16 8.38
C GLU A 103 9.30 -11.21 7.29
N VAL A 104 9.19 -9.91 7.53
CA VAL A 104 9.78 -8.86 6.70
C VAL A 104 10.88 -8.15 7.49
N LEU A 105 11.94 -7.78 6.78
CA LEU A 105 13.10 -7.05 7.29
C LEU A 105 13.09 -5.65 6.70
N VAL A 106 13.25 -4.63 7.54
CA VAL A 106 13.59 -3.28 7.10
C VAL A 106 15.05 -3.31 6.60
N ASN A 107 15.23 -3.19 5.29
CA ASN A 107 16.55 -3.27 4.63
C ASN A 107 17.21 -1.90 4.44
N LYS A 108 16.45 -0.81 4.56
CA LYS A 108 16.92 0.56 4.46
C LYS A 108 16.28 1.40 5.54
N SER A 109 17.10 2.12 6.33
CA SER A 109 16.60 3.07 7.32
C SER A 109 15.89 4.24 6.65
N SER A 110 14.78 4.67 7.23
CA SER A 110 14.02 5.83 6.83
C SER A 110 13.63 6.66 8.05
N LYS A 111 12.86 7.72 7.85
CA LYS A 111 12.24 8.46 8.97
C LYS A 111 11.26 7.60 9.77
N LEU A 112 10.68 6.56 9.15
CA LEU A 112 9.63 5.73 9.73
C LEU A 112 10.17 4.48 10.42
N PHE A 113 11.21 3.87 9.83
CA PHE A 113 11.69 2.56 10.24
C PHE A 113 13.21 2.50 10.27
N TYR A 114 13.76 1.81 11.27
CA TYR A 114 15.19 1.57 11.39
C TYR A 114 15.57 0.25 10.70
N SER A 115 16.66 0.28 9.92
CA SER A 115 17.23 -0.92 9.29
C SER A 115 17.52 -2.00 10.33
N GLY A 116 17.27 -3.26 9.96
CA GLY A 116 17.39 -4.40 10.86
C GLY A 116 16.11 -4.73 11.65
N THR A 117 15.13 -3.80 11.71
CA THR A 117 13.85 -4.09 12.36
C THR A 117 13.08 -5.15 11.56
N LYS A 118 12.44 -6.08 12.27
CA LYS A 118 11.65 -7.14 11.68
C LYS A 118 10.20 -7.08 12.14
N PHE A 119 9.28 -7.44 11.21
CA PHE A 119 7.85 -7.54 11.49
C PHE A 119 7.30 -8.86 10.97
N LYS A 120 6.35 -9.44 11.70
CA LYS A 120 5.51 -10.54 11.20
C LYS A 120 4.27 -9.95 10.55
N VAL A 121 4.03 -10.31 9.29
CA VAL A 121 2.99 -9.71 8.45
C VAL A 121 2.16 -10.75 7.70
N GLY A 122 0.88 -10.49 7.54
CA GLY A 122 -0.04 -11.32 6.75
C GLY A 122 0.08 -11.04 5.26
N ARG A 123 0.22 -12.10 4.46
CA ARG A 123 0.34 -12.02 3.00
C ARG A 123 -0.81 -12.74 2.31
N TYR A 124 -1.37 -12.09 1.28
CA TYR A 124 -2.52 -12.58 0.50
C TYR A 124 -2.36 -12.27 -0.98
N HIS A 125 -1.14 -12.31 -1.53
CA HIS A 125 -0.88 -11.88 -2.90
C HIS A 125 -0.18 -12.96 -3.75
N SER A 126 -0.54 -13.01 -5.03
CA SER A 126 0.09 -13.82 -6.08
C SER A 126 0.99 -13.01 -7.01
N LEU A 127 0.85 -11.69 -7.00
CA LEU A 127 1.64 -10.76 -7.81
C LEU A 127 2.71 -10.09 -6.97
N LYS A 128 3.79 -9.64 -7.64
CA LYS A 128 4.91 -8.92 -7.03
C LYS A 128 5.50 -7.89 -7.98
N LEU A 129 6.23 -6.93 -7.43
CA LEU A 129 7.12 -6.07 -8.19
C LEU A 129 8.17 -6.91 -8.91
N LYS A 130 8.35 -6.71 -10.21
CA LYS A 130 9.53 -7.18 -10.97
C LYS A 130 10.69 -6.25 -10.70
N GLU A 131 11.82 -6.79 -10.33
CA GLU A 131 13.04 -6.03 -10.08
C GLU A 131 14.13 -6.42 -11.09
N PRO A 132 15.07 -5.50 -11.41
CA PRO A 132 15.26 -4.20 -10.79
C PRO A 132 14.17 -3.18 -11.17
N PHE A 133 13.80 -2.32 -10.22
CA PHE A 133 12.87 -1.22 -10.43
C PHE A 133 13.48 0.08 -9.89
N TYR A 134 13.39 1.13 -10.69
CA TYR A 134 13.88 2.47 -10.32
C TYR A 134 12.82 3.51 -10.67
N ALA A 135 12.43 4.30 -9.69
CA ALA A 135 11.61 5.48 -9.88
C ALA A 135 12.16 6.59 -8.98
N GLU A 136 12.04 7.82 -9.43
CA GLU A 136 12.57 8.98 -8.70
C GLU A 136 11.94 9.08 -7.31
N ASN A 137 12.77 9.20 -6.29
CA ASN A 137 12.39 9.33 -4.87
C ASN A 137 11.68 8.11 -4.27
N PHE A 138 11.63 6.97 -4.97
CA PHE A 138 11.07 5.72 -4.43
C PHE A 138 12.16 4.81 -3.88
N ASP A 139 12.04 4.47 -2.61
CA ASP A 139 12.92 3.53 -1.93
C ASP A 139 12.15 2.28 -1.52
N ILE A 140 12.63 1.09 -1.90
CA ILE A 140 12.13 -0.17 -1.34
C ILE A 140 12.74 -0.33 0.05
N THR A 141 11.91 -0.21 1.08
CA THR A 141 12.36 -0.13 2.48
C THR A 141 12.20 -1.42 3.28
N MET A 142 11.33 -2.33 2.84
CA MET A 142 11.17 -3.65 3.47
C MET A 142 11.16 -4.77 2.46
N ARG A 143 11.71 -5.94 2.85
CA ARG A 143 11.73 -7.16 2.06
C ARG A 143 11.32 -8.37 2.88
N CYS A 144 10.67 -9.34 2.23
CA CYS A 144 10.43 -10.64 2.85
C CYS A 144 11.77 -11.36 3.08
N VAL A 145 12.01 -11.81 4.31
CA VAL A 145 13.27 -12.46 4.68
C VAL A 145 13.57 -13.70 3.84
N ILE A 146 12.54 -14.52 3.56
CA ILE A 146 12.72 -15.78 2.83
C ILE A 146 12.75 -15.58 1.32
N SER A 147 11.83 -14.78 0.77
CA SER A 147 11.67 -14.67 -0.69
C SER A 147 12.38 -13.47 -1.32
N GLY A 148 12.91 -12.54 -0.52
CA GLY A 148 13.52 -11.29 -1.00
C GLY A 148 12.54 -10.30 -1.64
N VAL A 149 11.27 -10.66 -1.82
CA VAL A 149 10.25 -9.83 -2.49
C VAL A 149 10.08 -8.50 -1.76
N ALA A 150 9.97 -7.42 -2.53
CA ALA A 150 9.69 -6.08 -2.02
C ALA A 150 8.35 -6.05 -1.26
N MET A 151 8.37 -5.56 -0.03
CA MET A 151 7.22 -5.56 0.88
C MET A 151 6.76 -4.17 1.30
N SER A 152 7.60 -3.15 1.14
CA SER A 152 7.24 -1.77 1.38
C SER A 152 8.07 -0.85 0.49
N PHE A 153 7.50 0.28 0.14
CA PHE A 153 8.23 1.41 -0.43
C PHE A 153 7.85 2.71 0.28
N GLU A 154 8.74 3.69 0.18
CA GLU A 154 8.54 5.05 0.65
C GLU A 154 8.98 6.04 -0.42
N ASN A 155 8.17 7.08 -0.65
CA ASN A 155 8.56 8.32 -1.31
C ASN A 155 8.25 9.47 -0.34
N ASN A 156 9.25 9.89 0.42
CA ASN A 156 9.09 10.90 1.46
C ASN A 156 8.89 12.32 0.92
N ILE A 157 9.31 12.57 -0.33
CA ILE A 157 9.15 13.89 -0.99
C ILE A 157 7.69 14.11 -1.35
N ASP A 158 7.08 13.15 -2.04
CA ASP A 158 5.68 13.22 -2.47
C ASP A 158 4.70 12.70 -1.40
N LYS A 159 5.21 12.21 -0.26
CA LYS A 159 4.42 11.58 0.83
C LYS A 159 3.61 10.37 0.35
N ILE A 160 4.27 9.46 -0.36
CA ILE A 160 3.65 8.26 -0.92
C ILE A 160 4.28 7.02 -0.27
N TYR A 161 3.42 6.14 0.23
CA TYR A 161 3.82 4.97 1.00
C TYR A 161 3.07 3.74 0.55
N GLY A 162 3.65 2.57 0.71
CA GLY A 162 2.94 1.35 0.36
C GLY A 162 3.43 0.11 1.10
N PHE A 163 2.46 -0.79 1.35
CA PHE A 163 2.70 -2.13 1.87
C PHE A 163 2.14 -3.19 0.92
N GLN A 164 2.98 -4.15 0.53
CA GLN A 164 2.52 -5.32 -0.25
C GLN A 164 1.75 -6.31 0.61
N PHE A 165 2.01 -6.34 1.91
CA PHE A 165 1.28 -7.13 2.90
C PHE A 165 0.05 -6.37 3.41
N HIS A 166 -0.77 -7.05 4.21
CA HIS A 166 -2.00 -6.53 4.79
C HIS A 166 -1.79 -6.07 6.24
N PRO A 167 -1.56 -4.77 6.50
CA PRO A 167 -1.42 -4.27 7.87
C PRO A 167 -2.70 -4.39 8.70
N GLU A 168 -3.87 -4.47 8.06
CA GLU A 168 -5.18 -4.64 8.69
C GLU A 168 -5.48 -6.10 9.08
N SER A 169 -4.68 -7.05 8.61
CA SER A 169 -4.85 -8.46 8.92
C SER A 169 -4.44 -8.78 10.36
N PHE A 170 -5.19 -9.66 11.03
CA PHE A 170 -4.83 -10.22 12.34
C PHE A 170 -3.48 -10.95 12.34
N LEU A 171 -3.00 -11.38 11.17
CA LEU A 171 -1.66 -11.97 11.01
C LEU A 171 -0.53 -10.92 11.06
N THR A 172 -0.85 -9.62 10.99
CA THR A 172 0.09 -8.52 11.09
C THR A 172 0.07 -7.92 12.49
N LEU A 173 0.86 -8.46 13.40
CA LEU A 173 0.80 -8.13 14.83
C LEU A 173 1.00 -6.63 15.13
N ASN A 174 1.82 -5.94 14.33
CA ASN A 174 2.12 -4.51 14.50
C ASN A 174 1.37 -3.62 13.48
N GLY A 175 0.29 -4.11 12.88
CA GLY A 175 -0.40 -3.43 11.78
C GLY A 175 -0.86 -2.01 12.14
N LYS A 176 -1.47 -1.82 13.30
CA LYS A 176 -1.87 -0.50 13.79
C LYS A 176 -0.69 0.47 13.92
N LEU A 177 0.46 -0.01 14.42
CA LEU A 177 1.68 0.81 14.53
C LEU A 177 2.20 1.22 13.15
N LEU A 178 2.21 0.28 12.19
CA LEU A 178 2.67 0.53 10.82
C LEU A 178 1.81 1.60 10.14
N ILE A 179 0.49 1.48 10.23
CA ILE A 179 -0.46 2.48 9.69
C ILE A 179 -0.26 3.84 10.38
N LYS A 180 -0.17 3.88 11.72
CA LYS A 180 0.08 5.12 12.46
C LYS A 180 1.32 5.85 11.95
N LYS A 181 2.42 5.11 11.75
CA LYS A 181 3.69 5.69 11.28
C LYS A 181 3.55 6.35 9.90
N ILE A 182 2.94 5.68 8.92
CA ILE A 182 2.77 6.25 7.58
C ILE A 182 1.72 7.37 7.51
N LEU A 183 0.75 7.39 8.41
CA LEU A 183 -0.19 8.51 8.54
C LEU A 183 0.46 9.76 9.16
N SER A 184 1.51 9.58 9.96
CA SER A 184 2.21 10.67 10.67
C SER A 184 3.49 11.15 9.96
N ALA A 185 3.84 10.55 8.81
CA ALA A 185 5.07 10.82 8.05
C ALA A 185 5.13 12.23 7.42
#